data_f7c18166e2ac314d3ace0580657698e7
#
_entry.id   f7c18166e2ac314d3ace0580657698e7
#
_cell.length_a   1.000
_cell.length_b   1.000
_cell.length_c   1.000
_cell.angle_alpha   90.00
_cell.angle_beta   90.00
_cell.angle_gamma   90.00
#
_symmetry.space_group_name_H-M   'P 1'
#
loop_
_entity.id
_entity.type
_entity.pdbx_description
1 polymer ?
#
loop_
_entity_poly.entity_id
_entity_poly.type
_entity_poly.pdbx_seq_one_letter_code
_entity_poly.pdbx_strand_id
1 'polypeptide(L)'
;KEDESEGPSESVTNQKSLLNEFVQQHRLSVYDTYIDDGWSGTSFNRPAFQRMIGDIETKKVNMVITKDLSRLGRDYIMTGHYMERYFPEKRVRYISLLDGIDTGIESTANDITPFRAIMNDMYAKDISKKIKSVKHDKQQKGQFIGGKPVYGYKMHPTEKNKIVIDEAVAPIVRRIFAMALTGMSCRR
;
A
#
# COMPACT_ATOMS: atom_id res chain seq x y z
N LYS A 1 -20.86 22.00 -18.78
CA LYS A 1 -22.03 21.73 -17.93
C LYS A 1 -21.64 20.53 -17.09
N GLU A 2 -21.16 20.82 -15.90
CA GLU A 2 -20.87 19.85 -14.85
C GLU A 2 -22.22 19.51 -14.24
N ASP A 3 -22.63 18.23 -14.35
CA ASP A 3 -23.70 17.67 -13.54
C ASP A 3 -23.16 17.52 -12.12
N GLU A 4 -23.41 18.51 -11.27
CA GLU A 4 -23.33 18.36 -9.84
C GLU A 4 -24.43 17.38 -9.40
N SER A 5 -24.11 16.10 -9.28
CA SER A 5 -24.97 15.16 -8.58
C SER A 5 -24.93 15.50 -7.09
N GLU A 6 -25.94 16.23 -6.61
CA GLU A 6 -26.20 16.48 -5.19
C GLU A 6 -26.55 15.14 -4.50
N GLY A 7 -25.52 14.39 -4.04
CA GLY A 7 -25.72 13.17 -3.27
C GLY A 7 -24.40 12.41 -3.05
N PRO A 8 -24.34 11.55 -2.01
CA PRO A 8 -23.17 10.71 -1.81
C PRO A 8 -22.97 9.78 -3.00
N SER A 9 -21.70 9.52 -3.37
CA SER A 9 -21.36 8.64 -4.49
C SER A 9 -22.02 7.26 -4.31
N GLU A 10 -22.33 6.58 -5.43
CA GLU A 10 -22.90 5.21 -5.42
C GLU A 10 -22.06 4.26 -4.56
N SER A 11 -20.73 4.43 -4.56
CA SER A 11 -19.82 3.68 -3.71
C SER A 11 -20.10 3.90 -2.21
N VAL A 12 -20.38 5.12 -1.78
CA VAL A 12 -20.72 5.46 -0.38
C VAL A 12 -22.06 4.88 0.00
N THR A 13 -23.05 4.92 -0.89
CA THR A 13 -24.39 4.36 -0.68
C THR A 13 -24.33 2.85 -0.45
N ASN A 14 -23.58 2.12 -1.28
CA ASN A 14 -23.38 0.67 -1.13
C ASN A 14 -22.64 0.31 0.17
N GLN A 15 -21.66 1.14 0.58
CA GLN A 15 -20.98 0.95 1.87
C GLN A 15 -21.94 1.13 3.06
N LYS A 16 -22.77 2.17 3.03
CA LYS A 16 -23.79 2.41 4.07
C LYS A 16 -24.76 1.25 4.20
N SER A 17 -25.24 0.71 3.07
CA SER A 17 -26.17 -0.43 3.08
C SER A 17 -25.57 -1.64 3.79
N LEU A 18 -24.33 -2.02 3.44
CA LEU A 18 -23.62 -3.13 4.06
C LEU A 18 -23.42 -2.94 5.58
N LEU A 19 -23.01 -1.72 5.98
CA LEU A 19 -22.79 -1.40 7.39
C LEU A 19 -24.09 -1.39 8.19
N ASN A 20 -25.18 -0.86 7.62
CA ASN A 20 -26.49 -0.84 8.27
C ASN A 20 -27.05 -2.26 8.47
N GLU A 21 -26.87 -3.14 7.48
CA GLU A 21 -27.27 -4.54 7.62
C GLU A 21 -26.55 -5.21 8.79
N PHE A 22 -25.24 -5.06 8.89
CA PHE A 22 -24.45 -5.58 10.00
C PHE A 22 -24.91 -5.03 11.36
N VAL A 23 -25.12 -3.71 11.44
CA VAL A 23 -25.58 -3.03 12.66
C VAL A 23 -26.93 -3.57 13.12
N GLN A 24 -27.89 -3.77 12.19
CA GLN A 24 -29.20 -4.31 12.50
C GLN A 24 -29.14 -5.77 12.97
N GLN A 25 -28.37 -6.61 12.27
CA GLN A 25 -28.18 -8.02 12.63
C GLN A 25 -27.60 -8.18 14.04
N HIS A 26 -26.68 -7.30 14.43
CA HIS A 26 -26.02 -7.35 15.74
C HIS A 26 -26.68 -6.47 16.80
N ARG A 27 -27.80 -5.83 16.47
CA ARG A 27 -28.57 -4.92 17.37
C ARG A 27 -27.70 -3.83 17.99
N LEU A 28 -26.79 -3.25 17.20
CA LEU A 28 -25.93 -2.19 17.65
C LEU A 28 -26.61 -0.83 17.54
N SER A 29 -26.25 0.10 18.45
CA SER A 29 -26.72 1.49 18.40
C SER A 29 -25.72 2.34 17.61
N VAL A 30 -26.18 3.00 16.57
CA VAL A 30 -25.35 3.92 15.77
C VAL A 30 -25.39 5.31 16.41
N TYR A 31 -24.23 5.82 16.77
CA TYR A 31 -24.10 7.21 17.23
C TYR A 31 -24.08 8.19 16.04
N ASP A 32 -23.19 7.98 15.06
CA ASP A 32 -23.07 8.80 13.86
C ASP A 32 -22.47 8.00 12.69
N THR A 33 -22.56 8.55 11.48
CA THR A 33 -21.94 8.04 10.28
C THR A 33 -20.96 9.07 9.74
N TYR A 34 -19.66 8.74 9.76
CA TYR A 34 -18.57 9.62 9.34
C TYR A 34 -18.21 9.37 7.87
N ILE A 35 -18.41 10.37 7.01
CA ILE A 35 -18.22 10.26 5.57
C ILE A 35 -17.28 11.36 5.10
N ASP A 36 -16.19 10.97 4.47
CA ASP A 36 -15.24 11.83 3.79
C ASP A 36 -15.23 11.50 2.29
N ASP A 37 -16.34 11.81 1.59
CA ASP A 37 -16.43 11.59 0.14
C ASP A 37 -15.49 12.55 -0.60
N GLY A 38 -14.82 12.04 -1.64
CA GLY A 38 -13.83 12.81 -2.40
C GLY A 38 -12.46 13.01 -1.73
N TRP A 39 -12.27 12.56 -0.49
CA TRP A 39 -10.98 12.68 0.21
C TRP A 39 -10.06 11.49 -0.03
N SER A 40 -8.76 11.77 -0.09
CA SER A 40 -7.76 10.69 -0.19
C SER A 40 -7.66 9.90 1.11
N GLY A 41 -7.73 8.57 1.02
CA GLY A 41 -7.52 7.68 2.16
C GLY A 41 -6.08 7.66 2.70
N THR A 42 -5.12 8.34 2.05
CA THR A 42 -3.74 8.44 2.52
C THR A 42 -3.56 9.50 3.60
N SER A 43 -4.51 10.41 3.76
CA SER A 43 -4.49 11.42 4.81
C SER A 43 -5.51 11.10 5.90
N PHE A 44 -5.11 11.25 7.14
CA PHE A 44 -5.98 11.19 8.32
C PHE A 44 -6.50 12.57 8.74
N ASN A 45 -6.02 13.64 8.10
CA ASN A 45 -6.53 14.98 8.30
C ASN A 45 -7.77 15.23 7.42
N ARG A 46 -8.80 14.39 7.61
CA ARG A 46 -10.09 14.46 6.93
C ARG A 46 -11.15 14.93 7.91
N PRO A 47 -12.06 15.82 7.52
CA PRO A 47 -13.01 16.46 8.44
C PRO A 47 -13.86 15.46 9.23
N ALA A 48 -14.48 14.48 8.56
CA ALA A 48 -15.31 13.48 9.24
C ALA A 48 -14.48 12.53 10.12
N PHE A 49 -13.27 12.15 9.67
CA PHE A 49 -12.35 11.37 10.49
C PHE A 49 -11.97 12.11 11.78
N GLN A 50 -11.60 13.40 11.68
CA GLN A 50 -11.25 14.21 12.85
C GLN A 50 -12.44 14.39 13.81
N ARG A 51 -13.65 14.55 13.27
CA ARG A 51 -14.88 14.56 14.08
C ARG A 51 -15.07 13.25 14.83
N MET A 52 -14.87 12.09 14.16
CA MET A 52 -14.90 10.77 14.81
C MET A 52 -13.89 10.66 15.96
N ILE A 53 -12.66 11.13 15.75
CA ILE A 53 -11.64 11.14 16.82
C ILE A 53 -12.09 12.02 17.99
N GLY A 54 -12.68 13.20 17.74
CA GLY A 54 -13.23 14.06 18.79
C GLY A 54 -14.37 13.40 19.59
N ASP A 55 -15.21 12.63 18.91
CA ASP A 55 -16.30 11.90 19.58
C ASP A 55 -15.79 10.68 20.37
N ILE A 56 -14.71 10.05 19.94
CA ILE A 56 -13.98 9.05 20.72
C ILE A 56 -13.36 9.68 21.98
N GLU A 57 -12.66 10.82 21.85
CA GLU A 57 -12.05 11.52 22.98
C GLU A 57 -13.08 11.95 24.03
N THR A 58 -14.26 12.32 23.60
CA THR A 58 -15.39 12.67 24.49
C THR A 58 -16.17 11.43 24.97
N LYS A 59 -15.71 10.21 24.66
CA LYS A 59 -16.32 8.92 25.05
C LYS A 59 -17.76 8.73 24.55
N LYS A 60 -18.15 9.39 23.47
CA LYS A 60 -19.46 9.18 22.82
C LYS A 60 -19.44 7.96 21.91
N VAL A 61 -18.26 7.61 21.38
CA VAL A 61 -18.03 6.47 20.49
C VAL A 61 -17.06 5.49 21.17
N ASN A 62 -17.47 4.25 21.27
CA ASN A 62 -16.69 3.13 21.81
C ASN A 62 -16.50 1.98 20.81
N MET A 63 -17.03 2.13 19.60
CA MET A 63 -16.90 1.17 18.52
C MET A 63 -16.83 1.90 17.17
N VAL A 64 -15.91 1.48 16.31
CA VAL A 64 -15.79 1.96 14.93
C VAL A 64 -15.94 0.76 14.00
N ILE A 65 -16.81 0.88 12.99
CA ILE A 65 -17.06 -0.18 12.02
C ILE A 65 -16.79 0.38 10.62
N THR A 66 -16.04 -0.34 9.82
CA THR A 66 -15.78 0.00 8.41
C THR A 66 -16.07 -1.19 7.51
N LYS A 67 -16.31 -0.94 6.22
CA LYS A 67 -16.45 -2.00 5.22
C LYS A 67 -15.15 -2.80 5.10
N ASP A 68 -14.05 -2.09 4.94
CA ASP A 68 -12.70 -2.63 4.84
C ASP A 68 -11.68 -1.66 5.46
N LEU A 69 -10.48 -2.14 5.75
CA LEU A 69 -9.42 -1.37 6.41
C LEU A 69 -9.01 -0.13 5.60
N SER A 70 -9.14 -0.18 4.27
CA SER A 70 -8.79 0.95 3.41
C SER A 70 -9.70 2.17 3.64
N ARG A 71 -10.88 1.98 4.27
CA ARG A 71 -11.79 3.05 4.68
C ARG A 71 -11.31 3.76 5.93
N LEU A 72 -10.67 3.03 6.85
CA LEU A 72 -9.98 3.68 7.97
C LEU A 72 -8.81 4.51 7.44
N GLY A 73 -7.92 3.92 6.65
CA GLY A 73 -6.80 4.62 6.03
C GLY A 73 -5.97 3.74 5.11
N ARG A 74 -5.26 4.38 4.17
CA ARG A 74 -4.33 3.73 3.23
C ARG A 74 -2.85 3.96 3.60
N ASP A 75 -2.59 4.83 4.56
CA ASP A 75 -1.27 4.98 5.15
C ASP A 75 -1.10 3.91 6.23
N TYR A 76 -0.20 2.96 5.99
CA TYR A 76 -0.02 1.79 6.86
C TYR A 76 0.57 2.16 8.22
N ILE A 77 1.40 3.22 8.32
CA ILE A 77 2.02 3.65 9.58
C ILE A 77 0.95 4.22 10.50
N MET A 78 0.15 5.15 9.97
CA MET A 78 -0.92 5.78 10.73
C MET A 78 -2.05 4.81 11.04
N THR A 79 -2.43 3.95 10.09
CA THR A 79 -3.43 2.90 10.33
C THR A 79 -2.96 1.95 11.43
N GLY A 80 -1.68 1.55 11.41
CA GLY A 80 -1.06 0.76 12.47
C GLY A 80 -1.12 1.46 13.83
N HIS A 81 -0.80 2.76 13.87
CA HIS A 81 -0.90 3.54 15.11
C HIS A 81 -2.32 3.53 15.68
N TYR A 82 -3.36 3.76 14.84
CA TYR A 82 -4.74 3.73 15.32
C TYR A 82 -5.16 2.34 15.81
N MET A 83 -4.80 1.29 15.09
CA MET A 83 -5.18 -0.08 15.41
C MET A 83 -4.47 -0.65 16.64
N GLU A 84 -3.13 -0.45 16.73
CA GLU A 84 -2.32 -1.08 17.77
C GLU A 84 -2.18 -0.25 19.05
N ARG A 85 -2.42 1.06 18.98
CA ARG A 85 -2.25 1.96 20.13
C ARG A 85 -3.48 2.76 20.45
N TYR A 86 -3.93 3.63 19.54
CA TYR A 86 -4.96 4.62 19.83
C TYR A 86 -6.31 3.98 20.23
N PHE A 87 -6.85 3.07 19.43
CA PHE A 87 -8.14 2.43 19.74
C PHE A 87 -8.06 1.59 21.03
N PRO A 88 -7.04 0.75 21.25
CA PRO A 88 -6.88 0.04 22.52
C PRO A 88 -6.75 0.98 23.74
N GLU A 89 -5.95 2.04 23.67
CA GLU A 89 -5.80 3.03 24.75
C GLU A 89 -7.13 3.72 25.10
N LYS A 90 -7.95 4.01 24.07
CA LYS A 90 -9.29 4.60 24.25
C LYS A 90 -10.39 3.58 24.52
N ARG A 91 -10.06 2.28 24.56
CA ARG A 91 -11.01 1.16 24.69
C ARG A 91 -12.09 1.19 23.61
N VAL A 92 -11.70 1.47 22.39
CA VAL A 92 -12.55 1.48 21.21
C VAL A 92 -12.40 0.15 20.47
N ARG A 93 -13.50 -0.58 20.29
CA ARG A 93 -13.55 -1.77 19.44
C ARG A 93 -13.56 -1.35 17.98
N TYR A 94 -12.71 -1.95 17.18
CA TYR A 94 -12.70 -1.74 15.73
C TYR A 94 -13.11 -3.00 14.98
N ILE A 95 -14.00 -2.85 14.00
CA ILE A 95 -14.48 -3.95 13.16
C ILE A 95 -14.29 -3.56 11.69
N SER A 96 -13.65 -4.44 10.90
CA SER A 96 -13.60 -4.37 9.44
C SER A 96 -14.31 -5.59 8.86
N LEU A 97 -15.43 -5.37 8.18
CA LEU A 97 -16.33 -6.46 7.80
C LEU A 97 -15.71 -7.39 6.76
N LEU A 98 -15.13 -6.84 5.69
CA LEU A 98 -14.58 -7.64 4.60
C LEU A 98 -13.19 -8.22 4.91
N ASP A 99 -12.46 -7.62 5.84
CA ASP A 99 -11.13 -8.10 6.22
C ASP A 99 -11.19 -9.11 7.38
N GLY A 100 -12.38 -9.34 7.97
CA GLY A 100 -12.55 -10.24 9.11
C GLY A 100 -11.82 -9.77 10.37
N ILE A 101 -11.61 -8.45 10.53
CA ILE A 101 -10.93 -7.88 11.70
C ILE A 101 -11.98 -7.49 12.73
N ASP A 102 -11.80 -7.95 13.97
CA ASP A 102 -12.58 -7.54 15.12
C ASP A 102 -11.71 -7.51 16.39
N THR A 103 -11.46 -6.31 16.90
CA THR A 103 -10.58 -6.13 18.06
C THR A 103 -11.27 -6.34 19.40
N GLY A 104 -12.57 -6.62 19.41
CA GLY A 104 -13.36 -6.84 20.64
C GLY A 104 -13.54 -8.28 21.04
N ILE A 105 -13.11 -9.24 20.21
CA ILE A 105 -13.16 -10.65 20.53
C ILE A 105 -11.91 -10.99 21.34
N GLU A 106 -12.08 -11.29 22.62
CA GLU A 106 -11.02 -11.86 23.47
C GLU A 106 -10.74 -13.32 23.07
N SER A 107 -10.13 -13.56 21.92
CA SER A 107 -9.54 -14.83 21.62
C SER A 107 -8.04 -14.79 21.92
N THR A 108 -7.54 -15.84 22.53
CA THR A 108 -6.23 -16.00 23.14
C THR A 108 -5.03 -15.92 22.16
N ALA A 109 -5.24 -15.57 20.94
CA ALA A 109 -4.17 -15.39 19.94
C ALA A 109 -4.60 -14.44 18.84
N ASN A 110 -4.66 -13.16 19.13
CA ASN A 110 -4.44 -12.12 18.14
C ASN A 110 -5.42 -12.04 16.97
N ASP A 111 -6.61 -11.52 17.20
CA ASP A 111 -7.49 -11.12 16.09
C ASP A 111 -6.98 -9.91 15.28
N ILE A 112 -5.80 -9.41 15.61
CA ILE A 112 -5.03 -8.48 14.78
C ILE A 112 -4.09 -9.20 13.78
N THR A 113 -4.06 -10.54 13.76
CA THR A 113 -3.23 -11.28 12.78
C THR A 113 -3.62 -10.97 11.33
N PRO A 114 -4.92 -10.94 10.93
CA PRO A 114 -5.30 -10.50 9.59
C PRO A 114 -4.84 -9.07 9.29
N PHE A 115 -4.96 -8.16 10.26
CA PHE A 115 -4.46 -6.80 10.13
C PHE A 115 -2.95 -6.76 9.85
N ARG A 116 -2.13 -7.48 10.65
CA ARG A 116 -0.68 -7.55 10.44
C ARG A 116 -0.32 -8.13 9.08
N ALA A 117 -1.04 -9.13 8.59
CA ALA A 117 -0.84 -9.69 7.26
C ALA A 117 -1.12 -8.65 6.15
N ILE A 118 -2.23 -7.94 6.24
CA ILE A 118 -2.58 -6.85 5.31
C ILE A 118 -1.53 -5.74 5.35
N MET A 119 -1.09 -5.33 6.55
CA MET A 119 -0.07 -4.29 6.72
C MET A 119 1.27 -4.69 6.11
N ASN A 120 1.70 -5.94 6.30
CA ASN A 120 2.93 -6.46 5.68
C ASN A 120 2.85 -6.46 4.15
N ASP A 121 1.71 -6.84 3.58
CA ASP A 121 1.48 -6.81 2.12
C ASP A 121 1.49 -5.37 1.58
N MET A 122 0.84 -4.44 2.25
CA MET A 122 0.84 -3.01 1.90
C MET A 122 2.25 -2.42 1.97
N TYR A 123 3.02 -2.74 3.01
CA TYR A 123 4.41 -2.34 3.16
C TYR A 123 5.29 -2.85 2.01
N ALA A 124 5.17 -4.14 1.70
CA ALA A 124 5.91 -4.74 0.59
C ALA A 124 5.58 -4.09 -0.76
N LYS A 125 4.29 -3.79 -1.00
CA LYS A 125 3.84 -3.07 -2.21
C LYS A 125 4.40 -1.65 -2.30
N ASP A 126 4.41 -0.91 -1.19
CA ASP A 126 4.95 0.45 -1.14
C ASP A 126 6.47 0.47 -1.40
N ILE A 127 7.22 -0.41 -0.73
CA ILE A 127 8.66 -0.57 -0.98
C ILE A 127 8.92 -0.93 -2.45
N SER A 128 8.14 -1.86 -3.02
CA SER A 128 8.28 -2.24 -4.43
C SER A 128 8.07 -1.05 -5.37
N LYS A 129 7.06 -0.20 -5.11
CA LYS A 129 6.82 1.02 -5.90
C LYS A 129 7.99 2.00 -5.78
N LYS A 130 8.51 2.24 -4.58
CA LYS A 130 9.66 3.13 -4.33
C LYS A 130 10.91 2.63 -5.04
N ILE A 131 11.21 1.33 -4.96
CA ILE A 131 12.35 0.73 -5.66
C ILE A 131 12.20 0.86 -7.18
N LYS A 132 11.01 0.57 -7.73
CA LYS A 132 10.74 0.71 -9.17
C LYS A 132 10.93 2.16 -9.65
N SER A 133 10.42 3.13 -8.88
CA SER A 133 10.58 4.56 -9.19
C SER A 133 12.05 4.98 -9.24
N VAL A 134 12.84 4.60 -8.22
CA VAL A 134 14.28 4.91 -8.18
C VAL A 134 15.04 4.22 -9.32
N LYS A 135 14.70 2.96 -9.63
CA LYS A 135 15.32 2.26 -10.77
C LYS A 135 14.98 2.94 -12.09
N HIS A 136 13.73 3.35 -12.29
CA HIS A 136 13.31 4.05 -13.50
C HIS A 136 14.00 5.39 -13.67
N ASP A 137 14.10 6.20 -12.62
CA ASP A 137 14.86 7.47 -12.63
C ASP A 137 16.33 7.25 -13.02
N LYS A 138 16.98 6.24 -12.44
CA LYS A 138 18.36 5.88 -12.81
C LYS A 138 18.48 5.45 -14.27
N GLN A 139 17.52 4.66 -14.78
CA GLN A 139 17.51 4.24 -16.19
C GLN A 139 17.34 5.44 -17.13
N GLN A 140 16.45 6.37 -16.82
CA GLN A 140 16.26 7.59 -17.62
C GLN A 140 17.54 8.45 -17.65
N LYS A 141 18.33 8.43 -16.59
CA LYS A 141 19.64 9.10 -16.50
C LYS A 141 20.78 8.28 -17.14
N GLY A 142 20.47 7.17 -17.81
CA GLY A 142 21.47 6.31 -18.44
C GLY A 142 22.41 5.60 -17.44
N GLN A 143 22.01 5.48 -16.18
CA GLN A 143 22.82 4.84 -15.16
C GLN A 143 22.65 3.32 -15.20
N PHE A 144 23.73 2.60 -15.01
CA PHE A 144 23.70 1.15 -14.85
C PHE A 144 23.07 0.76 -13.52
N ILE A 145 22.01 -0.07 -13.57
CA ILE A 145 21.24 -0.50 -12.40
C ILE A 145 21.45 -1.98 -12.04
N GLY A 146 22.27 -2.70 -12.81
CA GLY A 146 22.59 -4.10 -12.53
C GLY A 146 23.57 -4.27 -11.37
N GLY A 147 23.60 -5.46 -10.77
CA GLY A 147 24.54 -5.78 -9.68
C GLY A 147 25.99 -5.95 -10.20
N LYS A 148 26.13 -6.63 -11.34
CA LYS A 148 27.44 -6.84 -12.02
C LYS A 148 27.30 -6.56 -13.50
N PRO A 149 28.32 -5.96 -14.14
CA PRO A 149 28.36 -5.81 -15.58
C PRO A 149 28.33 -7.16 -16.30
N VAL A 150 27.75 -7.20 -17.48
CA VAL A 150 27.82 -8.38 -18.37
C VAL A 150 29.23 -8.55 -18.92
N TYR A 151 29.57 -9.75 -19.33
CA TYR A 151 30.87 -10.05 -19.93
C TYR A 151 31.17 -9.13 -21.12
N GLY A 152 32.34 -8.53 -21.15
CA GLY A 152 32.75 -7.48 -22.12
C GLY A 152 32.67 -6.06 -21.58
N TYR A 153 32.09 -5.89 -20.39
CA TYR A 153 32.01 -4.60 -19.70
C TYR A 153 32.54 -4.71 -18.28
N LYS A 154 33.02 -3.60 -17.74
CA LYS A 154 33.42 -3.43 -16.32
C LYS A 154 32.88 -2.13 -15.75
N MET A 155 32.81 -2.06 -14.42
CA MET A 155 32.42 -0.82 -13.75
C MET A 155 33.45 0.27 -14.03
N HIS A 156 32.94 1.50 -14.22
CA HIS A 156 33.85 2.66 -14.34
C HIS A 156 34.61 2.86 -13.01
N PRO A 157 35.93 3.10 -13.04
CA PRO A 157 36.73 3.13 -11.83
C PRO A 157 36.38 4.26 -10.85
N THR A 158 35.85 5.37 -11.33
CA THR A 158 35.55 6.56 -10.49
C THR A 158 34.07 6.95 -10.52
N GLU A 159 33.33 6.71 -11.60
CA GLU A 159 31.96 7.10 -11.75
C GLU A 159 31.00 5.96 -11.30
N LYS A 160 30.17 6.24 -10.29
CA LYS A 160 29.17 5.28 -9.82
C LYS A 160 28.08 5.02 -10.87
N ASN A 161 27.61 3.79 -10.93
CA ASN A 161 26.52 3.35 -11.83
C ASN A 161 26.83 3.58 -13.33
N LYS A 162 28.07 3.55 -13.71
CA LYS A 162 28.52 3.62 -15.11
C LYS A 162 29.36 2.40 -15.45
N ILE A 163 29.11 1.84 -16.62
CA ILE A 163 29.90 0.72 -17.15
C ILE A 163 30.70 1.20 -18.36
N VAL A 164 31.84 0.61 -18.55
CA VAL A 164 32.73 0.84 -19.69
C VAL A 164 33.11 -0.48 -20.33
N ILE A 165 33.53 -0.44 -21.59
CA ILE A 165 34.03 -1.61 -22.30
C ILE A 165 35.30 -2.12 -21.59
N ASP A 166 35.33 -3.44 -21.38
CA ASP A 166 36.58 -4.09 -20.95
C ASP A 166 37.38 -4.52 -22.16
N GLU A 167 38.37 -3.70 -22.53
CA GLU A 167 39.16 -3.88 -23.74
C GLU A 167 39.94 -5.22 -23.75
N ALA A 168 40.20 -5.81 -22.58
CA ALA A 168 40.88 -7.10 -22.50
C ALA A 168 40.01 -8.26 -23.06
N VAL A 169 38.69 -8.17 -22.92
CA VAL A 169 37.77 -9.21 -23.36
C VAL A 169 36.83 -8.82 -24.51
N ALA A 170 36.79 -7.52 -24.85
CA ALA A 170 35.96 -6.99 -25.93
C ALA A 170 36.21 -7.68 -27.29
N PRO A 171 37.44 -8.04 -27.69
CA PRO A 171 37.67 -8.76 -28.95
C PRO A 171 36.98 -10.11 -29.00
N ILE A 172 36.88 -10.82 -27.86
CA ILE A 172 36.18 -12.13 -27.77
C ILE A 172 34.67 -11.92 -27.98
N VAL A 173 34.10 -10.89 -27.36
CA VAL A 173 32.67 -10.58 -27.52
C VAL A 173 32.34 -10.19 -28.96
N ARG A 174 33.17 -9.31 -29.58
CA ARG A 174 33.01 -8.94 -30.99
C ARG A 174 33.09 -10.15 -31.93
N ARG A 175 34.01 -11.10 -31.66
CA ARG A 175 34.12 -12.36 -32.42
C ARG A 175 32.87 -13.21 -32.27
N ILE A 176 32.32 -13.36 -31.07
CA ILE A 176 31.08 -14.11 -30.82
C ILE A 176 29.94 -13.54 -31.65
N PHE A 177 29.75 -12.21 -31.63
CA PHE A 177 28.71 -11.56 -32.43
C PHE A 177 28.95 -11.73 -33.94
N ALA A 178 30.19 -11.60 -34.44
CA ALA A 178 30.48 -11.83 -35.82
C ALA A 178 30.15 -13.24 -36.26
N MET A 179 30.48 -14.25 -35.45
CA MET A 179 30.11 -15.65 -35.71
C MET A 179 28.60 -15.87 -35.72
N ALA A 180 27.86 -15.23 -34.80
CA ALA A 180 26.41 -15.33 -34.78
C ALA A 180 25.76 -14.71 -36.04
N LEU A 181 26.30 -13.60 -36.55
CA LEU A 181 25.82 -12.94 -37.78
C LEU A 181 26.06 -13.82 -39.04
N THR A 182 27.06 -14.71 -39.03
CA THR A 182 27.30 -15.69 -40.11
C THR A 182 26.41 -16.94 -40.01
N GLY A 183 25.45 -16.95 -39.10
CA GLY A 183 24.50 -18.05 -38.91
C GLY A 183 25.02 -19.18 -38.01
N MET A 184 26.14 -18.99 -37.33
CA MET A 184 26.68 -20.00 -36.40
C MET A 184 25.82 -20.07 -35.14
N SER A 185 25.24 -21.22 -34.87
CA SER A 185 24.41 -21.47 -33.69
C SER A 185 25.24 -21.78 -32.44
N CYS A 186 24.82 -21.34 -31.27
CA CYS A 186 25.38 -21.77 -29.98
C CYS A 186 25.04 -23.22 -29.62
N ARG A 187 24.16 -23.88 -30.36
CA ARG A 187 23.83 -25.31 -30.19
C ARG A 187 24.71 -26.13 -31.14
N ARG A 188 25.47 -27.06 -30.59
CA ARG A 188 25.95 -28.19 -31.32
C ARG A 188 24.84 -29.26 -31.42
#